data_bfe4ea4c3d889feb39cac1405cfd9183
#
_entry.id   bfe4ea4c3d889feb39cac1405cfd9183
#
_cell.length_a   1.000
_cell.length_b   1.000
_cell.length_c   1.000
_cell.angle_alpha   90.00
_cell.angle_beta   90.00
_cell.angle_gamma   90.00
#
_symmetry.space_group_name_H-M   'P 1'
#
loop_
_entity.id
_entity.type
_entity.pdbx_description
1 polymer ?
#
loop_
_entity_poly.entity_id
_entity_poly.type
_entity_poly.pdbx_seq_one_letter_code
_entity_poly.pdbx_strand_id
1 'polypeptide(L)'
;MVYFSDGSKNHNDQPIIALGVKGMLYVELVLTTMTRNVHSQYAPVLPSAAWQMVQLLNKLKTEDGTVHIPGFYDDVVQPTEIEKAIYDKLPDVRENLFR
;
A
#
# COMPACT_ATOMS: atom_id res chain seq x y z
N MET A 1 -28.22 -8.77 -6.66
CA MET A 1 -27.70 -7.42 -6.79
C MET A 1 -27.72 -6.78 -5.41
N VAL A 2 -26.60 -6.26 -4.93
CA VAL A 2 -26.51 -5.53 -3.65
C VAL A 2 -26.29 -4.06 -4.00
N TYR A 3 -27.08 -3.17 -3.40
CA TYR A 3 -26.99 -1.73 -3.60
C TYR A 3 -26.57 -1.05 -2.29
N PHE A 4 -25.44 -0.35 -2.31
CA PHE A 4 -24.96 0.48 -1.20
C PHE A 4 -25.11 1.95 -1.61
N SER A 5 -25.94 2.69 -0.87
CA SER A 5 -26.14 4.13 -1.08
C SER A 5 -25.26 5.02 -0.20
N ASP A 6 -24.26 4.43 0.45
CA ASP A 6 -23.30 5.13 1.31
C ASP A 6 -22.13 5.67 0.46
N GLY A 7 -22.46 6.56 -0.45
CA GLY A 7 -21.52 7.23 -1.34
C GLY A 7 -21.35 8.70 -1.01
N SER A 8 -20.12 9.18 -1.01
CA SER A 8 -19.80 10.61 -0.94
C SER A 8 -19.82 11.24 -2.34
N LYS A 9 -19.91 12.56 -2.39
CA LYS A 9 -19.61 13.32 -3.59
C LYS A 9 -18.09 13.52 -3.72
N ASN A 10 -17.61 13.75 -4.94
CA ASN A 10 -16.22 14.16 -5.14
C ASN A 10 -16.03 15.63 -4.67
N HIS A 11 -14.77 16.08 -4.67
CA HIS A 11 -14.43 17.46 -4.26
C HIS A 11 -15.01 18.57 -5.17
N ASN A 12 -15.55 18.21 -6.33
CA ASN A 12 -16.31 19.12 -7.21
C ASN A 12 -17.82 19.03 -6.99
N ASP A 13 -18.27 18.46 -5.85
CA ASP A 13 -19.67 18.26 -5.47
C ASP A 13 -20.47 17.38 -6.45
N GLN A 14 -19.79 16.56 -7.25
CA GLN A 14 -20.41 15.65 -8.21
C GLN A 14 -20.66 14.27 -7.57
N PRO A 15 -21.79 13.62 -7.90
CA PRO A 15 -22.07 12.27 -7.41
C PRO A 15 -21.05 11.28 -7.96
N ILE A 16 -20.66 10.29 -7.14
CA ILE A 16 -19.71 9.24 -7.50
C ILE A 16 -20.45 7.91 -7.62
N ILE A 17 -20.14 7.16 -8.68
CA ILE A 17 -20.50 5.75 -8.80
C ILE A 17 -19.21 4.95 -8.65
N ALA A 18 -19.07 4.20 -7.55
CA ALA A 18 -17.94 3.32 -7.35
C ALA A 18 -18.17 2.01 -8.11
N LEU A 19 -17.28 1.68 -9.06
CA LEU A 19 -17.35 0.45 -9.83
C LEU A 19 -16.70 -0.74 -9.11
N GLY A 20 -16.05 -0.51 -8.00
CA GLY A 20 -15.40 -1.51 -7.18
C GLY A 20 -14.80 -0.90 -5.92
N VAL A 21 -14.16 -1.74 -5.12
CA VAL A 21 -13.45 -1.36 -3.90
C VAL A 21 -12.01 -1.86 -3.96
N LYS A 22 -11.09 -1.15 -3.31
CA LYS A 22 -9.72 -1.64 -3.16
C LYS A 22 -9.69 -2.84 -2.22
N GLY A 23 -8.80 -3.79 -2.49
CA GLY A 23 -8.46 -4.83 -1.52
C GLY A 23 -7.75 -4.24 -0.30
N MET A 24 -7.84 -4.94 0.83
CA MET A 24 -7.08 -4.66 2.03
C MET A 24 -6.45 -5.96 2.54
N LEU A 25 -5.13 -5.93 2.75
CA LEU A 25 -4.38 -6.99 3.39
C LEU A 25 -3.70 -6.42 4.62
N TYR A 26 -3.99 -7.00 5.78
CA TYR A 26 -3.29 -6.70 7.02
C TYR A 26 -2.21 -7.76 7.26
N VAL A 27 -0.99 -7.31 7.49
CA VAL A 27 0.15 -8.19 7.80
C VAL A 27 0.89 -7.68 9.03
N GLU A 28 1.29 -8.61 9.88
CA GLU A 28 2.18 -8.36 11.00
C GLU A 28 3.53 -9.03 10.72
N LEU A 29 4.61 -8.25 10.81
CA LEU A 29 5.97 -8.75 10.66
C LEU A 29 6.66 -8.78 12.01
N VAL A 30 7.06 -9.94 12.47
CA VAL A 30 7.79 -10.13 13.71
C VAL A 30 9.20 -10.62 13.41
N LEU A 31 10.21 -9.84 13.82
CA LEU A 31 11.61 -10.20 13.64
C LEU A 31 12.29 -10.36 15.00
N THR A 32 12.79 -11.56 15.25
CA THR A 32 13.55 -11.89 16.46
C THR A 32 14.99 -12.17 16.09
N THR A 33 15.92 -11.39 16.61
CA THR A 33 17.37 -11.56 16.34
C THR A 33 18.12 -12.27 17.46
N MET A 34 17.54 -12.35 18.66
CA MET A 34 18.19 -12.94 19.83
C MET A 34 17.18 -13.68 20.70
N THR A 35 17.64 -14.71 21.40
CA THR A 35 16.82 -15.53 22.30
C THR A 35 16.76 -14.99 23.73
N ARG A 36 17.57 -13.99 24.06
CA ARG A 36 17.63 -13.35 25.40
C ARG A 36 18.08 -11.89 25.29
N ASN A 37 17.80 -11.12 26.32
CA ASN A 37 18.30 -9.76 26.45
C ASN A 37 19.81 -9.75 26.64
N VAL A 38 20.48 -8.84 25.93
CA VAL A 38 21.94 -8.70 25.92
C VAL A 38 22.30 -7.28 26.31
N HIS A 39 23.39 -7.10 27.07
CA HIS A 39 23.87 -5.80 27.47
C HIS A 39 24.28 -4.95 26.26
N SER A 40 24.01 -3.67 26.29
CA SER A 40 24.25 -2.72 25.18
C SER A 40 25.72 -2.64 24.72
N GLN A 41 26.67 -3.01 25.57
CA GLN A 41 28.11 -3.08 25.18
C GLN A 41 28.38 -3.99 23.97
N TYR A 42 27.52 -4.97 23.70
CA TYR A 42 27.64 -5.88 22.58
C TYR A 42 26.99 -5.37 21.30
N ALA A 43 26.33 -4.19 21.31
CA ALA A 43 25.64 -3.63 20.16
C ALA A 43 26.52 -3.53 18.89
N PRO A 44 27.83 -3.25 18.94
CA PRO A 44 28.65 -3.18 17.74
C PRO A 44 28.82 -4.52 16.99
N VAL A 45 28.63 -5.66 17.67
CA VAL A 45 28.86 -6.99 17.11
C VAL A 45 27.59 -7.81 16.94
N LEU A 46 26.45 -7.31 17.41
CA LEU A 46 25.17 -8.01 17.34
C LEU A 46 24.23 -7.37 16.33
N PRO A 47 23.43 -8.18 15.62
CA PRO A 47 22.47 -7.65 14.66
C PRO A 47 21.34 -6.92 15.38
N SER A 48 21.05 -5.69 14.96
CA SER A 48 19.89 -4.93 15.42
C SER A 48 18.62 -5.37 14.69
N ALA A 49 17.62 -5.88 15.42
CA ALA A 49 16.32 -6.24 14.85
C ALA A 49 15.65 -5.05 14.17
N ALA A 50 15.76 -3.85 14.75
CA ALA A 50 15.17 -2.64 14.18
C ALA A 50 15.78 -2.31 12.80
N TRP A 51 17.10 -2.30 12.67
CA TRP A 51 17.74 -2.06 11.37
C TRP A 51 17.48 -3.15 10.34
N GLN A 52 17.43 -4.41 10.77
CA GLN A 52 17.08 -5.51 9.86
C GLN A 52 15.63 -5.39 9.39
N MET A 53 14.70 -4.97 10.24
CA MET A 53 13.31 -4.72 9.86
C MET A 53 13.22 -3.58 8.84
N VAL A 54 13.93 -2.47 9.06
CA VAL A 54 13.97 -1.36 8.09
C VAL A 54 14.47 -1.82 6.73
N GLN A 55 15.56 -2.62 6.71
CA GLN A 55 16.10 -3.16 5.47
C GLN A 55 15.13 -4.14 4.78
N LEU A 56 14.42 -4.94 5.55
CA LEU A 56 13.39 -5.84 5.03
C LEU A 56 12.25 -5.05 4.38
N LEU A 57 11.70 -4.06 5.09
CA LEU A 57 10.62 -3.22 4.59
C LEU A 57 11.01 -2.47 3.30
N ASN A 58 12.24 -1.96 3.25
CA ASN A 58 12.77 -1.29 2.05
C ASN A 58 12.90 -2.23 0.84
N LYS A 59 13.02 -3.54 1.05
CA LYS A 59 13.04 -4.54 -0.03
C LYS A 59 11.64 -4.93 -0.49
N LEU A 60 10.62 -4.77 0.35
CA LEU A 60 9.26 -5.16 0.02
C LEU A 60 8.55 -4.17 -0.89
N LYS A 61 8.91 -2.89 -0.82
CA LYS A 61 8.26 -1.83 -1.57
C LYS A 61 9.24 -0.71 -1.90
N THR A 62 9.20 -0.22 -3.13
CA THR A 62 9.99 0.93 -3.60
C THR A 62 9.30 2.27 -3.29
N GLU A 63 10.03 3.38 -3.44
CA GLU A 63 9.53 4.74 -3.17
C GLU A 63 8.34 5.11 -4.07
N ASP A 64 8.31 4.61 -5.29
CA ASP A 64 7.19 4.80 -6.24
C ASP A 64 5.94 3.98 -5.88
N GLY A 65 6.03 3.15 -4.84
CA GLY A 65 4.93 2.32 -4.36
C GLY A 65 4.86 0.91 -4.93
N THR A 66 5.78 0.52 -5.80
CA THR A 66 5.82 -0.83 -6.38
C THR A 66 6.19 -1.86 -5.33
N VAL A 67 5.41 -2.94 -5.24
CA VAL A 67 5.63 -4.06 -4.31
C VAL A 67 6.52 -5.11 -4.95
N HIS A 68 7.62 -5.45 -4.27
CA HIS A 68 8.64 -6.41 -4.74
C HIS A 68 8.46 -7.80 -4.14
N ILE A 69 7.23 -8.25 -4.02
CA ILE A 69 6.91 -9.62 -3.59
C ILE A 69 6.63 -10.45 -4.84
N PRO A 70 7.35 -11.56 -5.06
CA PRO A 70 7.09 -12.44 -6.19
C PRO A 70 5.62 -12.89 -6.21
N GLY A 71 4.99 -12.84 -7.38
CA GLY A 71 3.59 -13.21 -7.55
C GLY A 71 2.56 -12.15 -7.13
N PHE A 72 2.97 -11.03 -6.56
CA PHE A 72 2.02 -10.02 -6.07
C PHE A 72 1.12 -9.43 -7.15
N TYR A 73 1.60 -9.36 -8.38
CA TYR A 73 0.88 -8.77 -9.51
C TYR A 73 0.37 -9.80 -10.53
N ASP A 74 0.59 -11.11 -10.32
CA ASP A 74 0.32 -12.14 -11.32
C ASP A 74 -1.17 -12.20 -11.72
N ASP A 75 -2.07 -12.00 -10.75
CA ASP A 75 -3.51 -12.04 -10.97
C ASP A 75 -4.15 -10.65 -11.20
N VAL A 76 -3.34 -9.60 -11.39
CA VAL A 76 -3.86 -8.25 -11.61
C VAL A 76 -4.45 -8.12 -13.01
N VAL A 77 -5.76 -7.93 -13.07
CA VAL A 77 -6.47 -7.66 -14.31
C VAL A 77 -6.23 -6.21 -14.73
N GLN A 78 -5.71 -6.03 -15.94
CA GLN A 78 -5.49 -4.68 -16.48
C GLN A 78 -6.81 -4.03 -16.88
N PRO A 79 -6.97 -2.73 -16.67
CA PRO A 79 -8.16 -2.01 -17.08
C PRO A 79 -8.33 -2.05 -18.60
N THR A 80 -9.57 -2.17 -19.05
CA THR A 80 -9.92 -2.08 -20.47
C THR A 80 -9.69 -0.67 -21.01
N GLU A 81 -9.62 -0.52 -22.34
CA GLU A 81 -9.48 0.80 -22.97
C GLU A 81 -10.64 1.75 -22.64
N ILE A 82 -11.85 1.20 -22.44
CA ILE A 82 -13.02 2.00 -22.01
C ILE A 82 -12.82 2.52 -20.60
N GLU A 83 -12.35 1.67 -19.66
CA GLU A 83 -12.09 2.06 -18.29
C GLU A 83 -10.96 3.09 -18.20
N LYS A 84 -9.88 2.91 -18.97
CA LYS A 84 -8.79 3.91 -19.05
C LYS A 84 -9.32 5.27 -19.52
N ALA A 85 -10.14 5.29 -20.59
CA ALA A 85 -10.72 6.52 -21.10
C ALA A 85 -11.69 7.19 -20.11
N ILE A 86 -12.27 6.45 -19.18
CA ILE A 86 -13.07 7.00 -18.07
C ILE A 86 -12.14 7.58 -16.99
N TYR A 87 -11.09 6.84 -16.60
CA TYR A 87 -10.13 7.28 -15.60
C TYR A 87 -9.40 8.56 -15.99
N ASP A 88 -9.03 8.69 -17.26
CA ASP A 88 -8.37 9.90 -17.78
C ASP A 88 -9.23 11.17 -17.69
N LYS A 89 -10.55 11.01 -17.56
CA LYS A 89 -11.49 12.12 -17.37
C LYS A 89 -11.75 12.46 -15.90
N LEU A 90 -11.30 11.63 -14.98
CA LEU A 90 -11.47 11.90 -13.55
C LEU A 90 -10.53 13.03 -13.09
N PRO A 91 -11.01 13.93 -12.22
CA PRO A 91 -10.14 14.96 -11.67
C PRO A 91 -9.00 14.35 -10.84
N ASP A 92 -7.78 14.88 -10.97
CA ASP A 92 -6.66 14.44 -10.15
C ASP A 92 -6.88 14.86 -8.69
N VAL A 93 -7.14 13.89 -7.83
CA VAL A 93 -7.34 14.11 -6.38
C VAL A 93 -6.09 14.61 -5.68
N ARG A 94 -4.88 14.38 -6.25
CA ARG A 94 -3.62 14.78 -5.62
C ARG A 94 -3.48 16.29 -5.53
N GLU A 95 -3.96 17.02 -6.52
CA GLU A 95 -3.93 18.50 -6.50
C GLU A 95 -4.65 19.12 -5.30
N ASN A 96 -5.65 18.42 -4.76
CA ASN A 96 -6.48 18.92 -3.67
C ASN A 96 -6.08 18.37 -2.29
N LEU A 97 -5.31 17.27 -2.23
CA LEU A 97 -4.88 16.65 -0.98
C LEU A 97 -3.53 17.16 -0.49
N PHE A 98 -2.71 17.75 -1.37
CA PHE A 98 -1.35 18.20 -1.07
C PHE A 98 -1.17 19.73 -1.13
N ARG A 99 -2.27 20.47 -1.08
CA ARG A 99 -2.25 21.95 -0.93
C ARG A 99 -2.35 22.37 0.51
#